data_fce5d75f7b7b410a0214ec00c0d5fe7e
#
_entry.id   fce5d75f7b7b410a0214ec00c0d5fe7e
#
_cell.length_a   1.000
_cell.length_b   1.000
_cell.length_c   1.000
_cell.angle_alpha   90.00
_cell.angle_beta   90.00
_cell.angle_gamma   90.00
#
_symmetry.space_group_name_H-M   'P 1'
#
loop_
_entity.id
_entity.type
_entity.pdbx_description
1 polymer ?
#
loop_
_entity_poly.entity_id
_entity_poly.type
_entity_poly.pdbx_seq_one_letter_code
_entity_poly.pdbx_strand_id
1 'polypeptide(L)'
;MTGEQDSHGTEGAHGIARLHSGSMSAKGGRVWNVGALERALLERFPAEDAESWDRTGLLAGDASAGVRGVAVALDPTVEAVRQTAAAGANVLVTHHPAFLDPPAAFGPLETGVTGPGAVVYEAIHRGVALLNFHTALDVSEPAARMLPGMLGLGLESILDVTCPASGKGYGQVCSFGDAAPLTLRQLAARCLSLFGRPPRVWGDMDRTLDRVVTATGSGSDLLPLCADRGISCLVAGEVRYHAALDASQAGVCVVELGHDVSELPLCAILAKEIESLGFGDGDIRILDQRSNWTVPEAIRR
;
A
#
# COMPACT_ATOMS: atom_id res chain seq x y z
N MET A 1 -61.69 50.67 23.83
CA MET A 1 -60.74 50.52 24.95
C MET A 1 -59.79 49.47 24.55
N THR A 2 -58.70 49.90 23.99
CA THR A 2 -57.34 49.99 24.55
C THR A 2 -56.83 48.61 24.98
N GLY A 3 -55.88 48.12 24.46
CA GLY A 3 -54.52 48.36 24.10
C GLY A 3 -53.89 46.96 23.97
N GLU A 4 -52.88 46.69 23.57
CA GLU A 4 -51.54 47.20 23.30
C GLU A 4 -50.75 46.08 22.69
N GLN A 5 -49.94 46.44 21.78
CA GLN A 5 -48.93 45.57 21.09
C GLN A 5 -47.86 45.15 22.09
N ASP A 6 -47.32 44.04 21.93
CA ASP A 6 -45.87 43.81 22.12
C ASP A 6 -45.30 42.80 21.18
N SER A 7 -44.39 43.25 20.35
CA SER A 7 -43.53 42.57 19.45
C SER A 7 -42.30 42.06 20.20
N HIS A 8 -41.99 40.79 20.15
CA HIS A 8 -40.64 40.32 20.44
C HIS A 8 -40.13 39.47 19.29
N GLY A 9 -39.29 40.11 18.50
CA GLY A 9 -38.39 39.41 17.59
C GLY A 9 -37.30 38.64 18.37
N THR A 10 -37.11 37.40 18.02
CA THR A 10 -35.90 36.67 18.40
C THR A 10 -35.11 36.35 17.14
N GLU A 11 -34.07 37.12 16.94
CA GLU A 11 -33.00 36.82 16.02
C GLU A 11 -32.29 35.54 16.47
N GLY A 12 -32.48 34.46 15.72
CA GLY A 12 -31.71 33.23 15.84
C GLY A 12 -30.39 33.35 15.07
N ALA A 13 -29.34 33.82 15.74
CA ALA A 13 -28.01 33.80 15.19
C ALA A 13 -27.53 32.36 15.10
N HIS A 14 -27.55 31.78 13.89
CA HIS A 14 -26.80 30.54 13.60
C HIS A 14 -25.30 30.85 13.59
N GLY A 15 -24.68 30.67 14.74
CA GLY A 15 -23.23 30.63 14.88
C GLY A 15 -22.67 29.42 14.17
N ILE A 16 -22.21 29.60 12.93
CA ILE A 16 -21.34 28.63 12.27
C ILE A 16 -20.04 28.64 13.06
N ALA A 17 -19.84 27.61 13.87
CA ALA A 17 -18.56 27.37 14.53
C ALA A 17 -17.46 27.28 13.45
N ARG A 18 -16.59 28.27 13.38
CA ARG A 18 -15.38 28.25 12.60
C ARG A 18 -14.50 27.15 13.18
N LEU A 19 -14.46 26.00 12.50
CA LEU A 19 -13.45 24.97 12.73
C LEU A 19 -12.08 25.63 12.54
N HIS A 20 -11.27 25.64 13.57
CA HIS A 20 -9.91 26.13 13.52
C HIS A 20 -9.13 25.25 12.55
N SER A 21 -8.84 25.78 11.38
CA SER A 21 -7.96 25.18 10.39
C SER A 21 -6.51 25.36 10.84
N GLY A 22 -6.05 24.54 11.77
CA GLY A 22 -4.64 24.43 12.07
C GLY A 22 -3.96 23.65 10.95
N SER A 23 -3.31 24.35 10.01
CA SER A 23 -2.40 23.70 9.07
C SER A 23 -1.07 23.48 9.76
N MET A 24 -0.49 22.28 9.59
CA MET A 24 0.86 21.98 10.10
C MET A 24 1.92 22.63 9.21
N SER A 25 2.95 23.18 9.87
CA SER A 25 4.15 23.69 9.21
C SER A 25 5.26 22.65 9.33
N ALA A 26 5.74 22.12 8.19
CA ALA A 26 6.91 21.26 8.15
C ALA A 26 8.16 21.99 8.70
N LYS A 27 9.17 21.26 9.13
CA LYS A 27 10.49 21.82 9.47
C LYS A 27 11.00 22.66 8.29
N GLY A 28 10.86 23.99 8.39
CA GLY A 28 11.19 24.92 7.30
C GLY A 28 10.08 25.88 6.90
N GLY A 29 8.91 25.89 7.59
CA GLY A 29 7.85 26.87 7.39
C GLY A 29 6.93 26.63 6.19
N ARG A 30 7.03 25.49 5.48
CA ARG A 30 6.12 25.16 4.38
C ARG A 30 4.78 24.68 4.95
N VAL A 31 3.71 25.36 4.58
CA VAL A 31 2.35 24.92 4.87
C VAL A 31 1.90 23.98 3.76
N TRP A 32 1.55 22.76 4.14
CA TRP A 32 1.08 21.74 3.20
C TRP A 32 -0.45 21.75 3.10
N ASN A 33 -0.96 21.66 1.87
CA ASN A 33 -2.32 21.21 1.59
C ASN A 33 -2.28 19.85 0.91
N VAL A 34 -3.43 19.16 0.86
CA VAL A 34 -3.56 17.82 0.30
C VAL A 34 -3.04 17.73 -1.14
N GLY A 35 -3.41 18.70 -1.99
CA GLY A 35 -2.97 18.71 -3.38
C GLY A 35 -1.47 19.02 -3.56
N ALA A 36 -0.85 19.74 -2.62
CA ALA A 36 0.61 19.93 -2.64
C ALA A 36 1.34 18.65 -2.23
N LEU A 37 0.80 17.92 -1.23
CA LEU A 37 1.33 16.63 -0.84
C LEU A 37 1.19 15.60 -1.95
N GLU A 38 0.01 15.54 -2.60
CA GLU A 38 -0.23 14.68 -3.75
C GLU A 38 0.81 14.92 -4.86
N ARG A 39 0.99 16.17 -5.29
CA ARG A 39 1.97 16.51 -6.34
C ARG A 39 3.39 16.11 -5.96
N ALA A 40 3.79 16.33 -4.72
CA ALA A 40 5.12 15.96 -4.26
C ALA A 40 5.34 14.45 -4.24
N LEU A 41 4.29 13.66 -3.92
CA LEU A 41 4.36 12.19 -3.99
C LEU A 41 4.29 11.68 -5.43
N LEU A 42 3.54 12.35 -6.33
CA LEU A 42 3.55 12.04 -7.76
C LEU A 42 4.92 12.33 -8.43
N GLU A 43 5.75 13.22 -7.90
CA GLU A 43 7.15 13.38 -8.34
C GLU A 43 8.02 12.17 -7.95
N ARG A 44 7.64 11.41 -6.92
CA ARG A 44 8.34 10.19 -6.47
C ARG A 44 7.82 8.92 -7.14
N PHE A 45 6.50 8.86 -7.32
CA PHE A 45 5.75 7.76 -7.92
C PHE A 45 4.89 8.31 -9.06
N PRO A 46 5.50 8.57 -10.23
CA PRO A 46 4.84 9.22 -11.35
C PRO A 46 3.65 8.41 -11.87
N ALA A 47 2.55 9.10 -12.19
CA ALA A 47 1.35 8.43 -12.70
C ALA A 47 1.58 7.72 -14.05
N GLU A 48 2.58 8.18 -14.83
CA GLU A 48 3.00 7.53 -16.08
C GLU A 48 3.69 6.18 -15.88
N ASP A 49 4.18 5.89 -14.67
CA ASP A 49 4.73 4.57 -14.31
C ASP A 49 3.65 3.59 -13.84
N ALA A 50 2.43 4.07 -13.57
CA ALA A 50 1.31 3.22 -13.17
C ALA A 50 0.73 2.46 -14.35
N GLU A 51 0.15 1.29 -14.09
CA GLU A 51 -0.63 0.53 -15.06
C GLU A 51 -1.83 1.34 -15.56
N SER A 52 -2.20 1.18 -16.82
CA SER A 52 -3.26 1.97 -17.47
C SER A 52 -4.66 1.77 -16.85
N TRP A 53 -4.87 0.67 -16.17
CA TRP A 53 -6.11 0.35 -15.44
C TRP A 53 -6.12 0.86 -14.00
N ASP A 54 -4.96 1.29 -13.49
CA ASP A 54 -4.78 1.74 -12.11
C ASP A 54 -5.28 3.17 -11.89
N ARG A 55 -5.39 3.54 -10.62
CA ARG A 55 -5.70 4.90 -10.20
C ARG A 55 -4.69 5.34 -9.16
N THR A 56 -4.02 6.45 -9.43
CA THR A 56 -2.94 6.97 -8.58
C THR A 56 -3.24 8.42 -8.17
N GLY A 57 -2.85 8.79 -6.96
CA GLY A 57 -3.06 10.13 -6.40
C GLY A 57 -4.33 10.25 -5.57
N LEU A 58 -4.96 11.43 -5.60
CA LEU A 58 -6.14 11.76 -4.78
C LEU A 58 -7.41 11.12 -5.35
N LEU A 59 -8.00 10.17 -4.62
CA LEU A 59 -9.26 9.52 -4.99
C LEU A 59 -10.50 10.17 -4.36
N ALA A 60 -10.38 10.71 -3.15
CA ALA A 60 -11.47 11.38 -2.46
C ALA A 60 -10.91 12.41 -1.48
N GLY A 61 -11.58 13.55 -1.35
CA GLY A 61 -11.19 14.60 -0.41
C GLY A 61 -11.04 15.98 -1.07
N ASP A 62 -10.68 16.96 -0.26
CA ASP A 62 -10.47 18.34 -0.69
C ASP A 62 -8.97 18.63 -0.85
N ALA A 63 -8.52 18.79 -2.10
CA ALA A 63 -7.13 19.11 -2.41
C ALA A 63 -6.64 20.44 -1.80
N SER A 64 -7.56 21.38 -1.48
CA SER A 64 -7.22 22.66 -0.87
C SER A 64 -7.09 22.58 0.65
N ALA A 65 -7.57 21.51 1.29
CA ALA A 65 -7.53 21.33 2.73
C ALA A 65 -6.09 21.31 3.27
N GLY A 66 -5.83 22.03 4.35
CA GLY A 66 -4.54 21.98 5.04
C GLY A 66 -4.28 20.60 5.64
N VAL A 67 -3.07 20.07 5.48
CA VAL A 67 -2.66 18.80 6.09
C VAL A 67 -2.44 19.02 7.60
N ARG A 68 -3.08 18.18 8.42
CA ARG A 68 -2.93 18.17 9.90
C ARG A 68 -2.12 16.97 10.40
N GLY A 69 -1.97 15.96 9.59
CA GLY A 69 -1.24 14.73 9.83
C GLY A 69 -1.57 13.71 8.75
N VAL A 70 -0.69 12.74 8.58
CA VAL A 70 -0.77 11.71 7.55
C VAL A 70 -0.76 10.34 8.21
N ALA A 71 -1.76 9.51 7.90
CA ALA A 71 -1.68 8.09 8.16
C ALA A 71 -1.27 7.35 6.89
N VAL A 72 -0.50 6.28 7.05
CA VAL A 72 -0.07 5.40 5.95
C VAL A 72 -0.59 3.99 6.24
N ALA A 73 -1.16 3.34 5.25
CA ALA A 73 -1.69 1.98 5.37
C ALA A 73 -1.50 1.20 4.06
N LEU A 74 -1.64 -0.12 4.12
CA LEU A 74 -1.70 -0.97 2.93
C LEU A 74 -3.07 -0.80 2.27
N ASP A 75 -4.13 -1.06 3.04
CA ASP A 75 -5.51 -1.10 2.59
C ASP A 75 -6.34 0.10 3.06
N PRO A 76 -7.13 0.73 2.17
CA PRO A 76 -8.07 1.78 2.52
C PRO A 76 -9.36 1.18 3.09
N THR A 77 -9.33 0.77 4.35
CA THR A 77 -10.51 0.22 5.03
C THR A 77 -11.29 1.33 5.78
N VAL A 78 -12.56 1.09 6.09
CA VAL A 78 -13.35 1.98 6.97
C VAL A 78 -12.65 2.18 8.31
N GLU A 79 -12.05 1.11 8.84
CA GLU A 79 -11.28 1.18 10.09
C GLU A 79 -10.02 2.04 9.96
N ALA A 80 -9.28 1.93 8.84
CA ALA A 80 -8.12 2.77 8.58
C ALA A 80 -8.50 4.27 8.53
N VAL A 81 -9.63 4.60 7.90
CA VAL A 81 -10.17 5.98 7.89
C VAL A 81 -10.51 6.44 9.31
N ARG A 82 -11.17 5.60 10.11
CA ARG A 82 -11.53 5.90 11.51
C ARG A 82 -10.30 6.12 12.37
N GLN A 83 -9.29 5.28 12.24
CA GLN A 83 -8.02 5.42 12.97
C GLN A 83 -7.26 6.68 12.55
N THR A 84 -7.25 7.02 11.26
CA THR A 84 -6.67 8.28 10.75
C THR A 84 -7.31 9.48 11.42
N ALA A 85 -8.64 9.57 11.40
CA ALA A 85 -9.37 10.66 12.03
C ALA A 85 -9.18 10.71 13.56
N ALA A 86 -9.20 9.55 14.24
CA ALA A 86 -9.00 9.45 15.67
C ALA A 86 -7.59 9.90 16.10
N ALA A 87 -6.59 9.74 15.24
CA ALA A 87 -5.23 10.25 15.45
C ALA A 87 -5.10 11.77 15.19
N GLY A 88 -6.18 12.47 14.80
CA GLY A 88 -6.17 13.88 14.43
C GLY A 88 -5.64 14.16 13.02
N ALA A 89 -5.24 13.13 12.27
CA ALA A 89 -4.82 13.24 10.88
C ALA A 89 -6.02 13.40 9.94
N ASN A 90 -5.78 14.01 8.79
CA ASN A 90 -6.81 14.20 7.77
C ASN A 90 -6.37 13.75 6.36
N VAL A 91 -5.27 13.01 6.28
CA VAL A 91 -4.81 12.37 5.04
C VAL A 91 -4.51 10.91 5.35
N LEU A 92 -5.09 10.02 4.56
CA LEU A 92 -4.75 8.60 4.53
C LEU A 92 -4.10 8.31 3.18
N VAL A 93 -2.82 7.92 3.22
CA VAL A 93 -2.05 7.48 2.05
C VAL A 93 -1.98 5.96 2.09
N THR A 94 -2.46 5.29 1.04
CA THR A 94 -2.46 3.84 0.96
C THR A 94 -1.67 3.33 -0.25
N HIS A 95 -1.25 2.08 -0.17
CA HIS A 95 -0.76 1.37 -1.35
C HIS A 95 -1.94 1.00 -2.25
N HIS A 96 -2.89 0.24 -1.76
CA HIS A 96 -4.07 -0.11 -2.55
C HIS A 96 -5.02 1.08 -2.75
N PRO A 97 -5.63 1.22 -3.94
CA PRO A 97 -6.64 2.24 -4.19
C PRO A 97 -7.95 1.93 -3.46
N ALA A 98 -8.67 2.95 -3.02
CA ALA A 98 -9.99 2.77 -2.43
C ALA A 98 -10.99 2.17 -3.43
N PHE A 99 -10.77 2.38 -4.73
CA PHE A 99 -11.52 1.76 -5.83
C PHE A 99 -10.72 1.88 -7.13
N LEU A 100 -10.88 0.91 -7.99
CA LEU A 100 -10.47 0.98 -9.40
C LEU A 100 -11.65 1.48 -10.24
N ASP A 101 -12.83 0.89 -10.03
CA ASP A 101 -14.08 1.36 -10.61
C ASP A 101 -14.91 2.12 -9.57
N PRO A 102 -15.57 3.23 -9.95
CA PRO A 102 -16.41 3.98 -9.03
C PRO A 102 -17.51 3.10 -8.41
N PRO A 103 -17.68 3.16 -7.08
CA PRO A 103 -18.73 2.37 -6.42
C PRO A 103 -20.14 2.80 -6.83
N ALA A 104 -21.05 1.84 -6.94
CA ALA A 104 -22.44 2.09 -7.31
C ALA A 104 -23.26 2.83 -6.24
N ALA A 105 -22.84 2.74 -4.97
CA ALA A 105 -23.50 3.37 -3.84
C ALA A 105 -22.48 3.86 -2.80
N PHE A 106 -22.82 4.94 -2.13
CA PHE A 106 -22.05 5.53 -1.03
C PHE A 106 -22.94 5.60 0.21
N GLY A 107 -22.47 5.10 1.33
CA GLY A 107 -23.22 5.11 2.57
C GLY A 107 -22.43 4.52 3.73
N PRO A 108 -22.93 4.66 4.97
CA PRO A 108 -22.27 4.08 6.12
C PRO A 108 -22.31 2.55 6.09
N LEU A 109 -21.24 1.92 6.59
CA LEU A 109 -21.10 0.46 6.64
C LEU A 109 -22.29 -0.20 7.36
N GLU A 110 -22.79 0.44 8.38
CA GLU A 110 -23.89 0.00 9.25
C GLU A 110 -25.25 -0.11 8.51
N THR A 111 -25.37 0.54 7.33
CA THR A 111 -26.59 0.46 6.48
C THR A 111 -26.50 -0.58 5.37
N GLY A 112 -25.45 -1.42 5.39
CA GLY A 112 -25.25 -2.49 4.43
C GLY A 112 -24.50 -2.09 3.16
N VAL A 113 -24.03 -0.84 3.04
CA VAL A 113 -23.07 -0.46 2.00
C VAL A 113 -21.70 -0.97 2.41
N THR A 114 -21.05 -1.77 1.56
CA THR A 114 -19.77 -2.41 1.85
C THR A 114 -18.69 -1.99 0.85
N GLY A 115 -17.44 -2.33 1.16
CA GLY A 115 -16.29 -2.10 0.27
C GLY A 115 -16.05 -0.60 -0.03
N PRO A 116 -15.67 -0.27 -1.28
CA PRO A 116 -15.26 1.09 -1.66
C PRO A 116 -16.26 2.19 -1.32
N GLY A 117 -17.55 1.93 -1.47
CA GLY A 117 -18.59 2.94 -1.19
C GLY A 117 -18.67 3.34 0.27
N ALA A 118 -18.48 2.40 1.19
CA ALA A 118 -18.42 2.68 2.62
C ALA A 118 -17.14 3.42 3.00
N VAL A 119 -16.01 3.05 2.40
CA VAL A 119 -14.71 3.70 2.64
C VAL A 119 -14.75 5.17 2.24
N VAL A 120 -15.20 5.46 1.01
CA VAL A 120 -15.29 6.83 0.50
C VAL A 120 -16.29 7.66 1.32
N TYR A 121 -17.45 7.07 1.67
CA TYR A 121 -18.42 7.74 2.54
C TYR A 121 -17.83 8.13 3.90
N GLU A 122 -17.16 7.18 4.57
CA GLU A 122 -16.53 7.40 5.87
C GLU A 122 -15.43 8.48 5.78
N ALA A 123 -14.63 8.44 4.70
CA ALA A 123 -13.57 9.40 4.46
C ALA A 123 -14.13 10.84 4.32
N ILE A 124 -15.13 11.02 3.48
CA ILE A 124 -15.81 12.32 3.27
C ILE A 124 -16.46 12.79 4.57
N HIS A 125 -17.18 11.89 5.27
CA HIS A 125 -17.87 12.20 6.52
C HIS A 125 -16.92 12.70 7.61
N ARG A 126 -15.69 12.15 7.66
CA ARG A 126 -14.65 12.52 8.64
C ARG A 126 -13.70 13.62 8.17
N GLY A 127 -13.81 14.07 6.93
CA GLY A 127 -12.89 15.04 6.34
C GLY A 127 -11.47 14.48 6.19
N VAL A 128 -11.36 13.19 5.84
CA VAL A 128 -10.11 12.51 5.54
C VAL A 128 -9.95 12.41 4.03
N ALA A 129 -8.84 12.90 3.50
CA ALA A 129 -8.48 12.72 2.10
C ALA A 129 -7.85 11.33 1.89
N LEU A 130 -8.24 10.65 0.81
CA LEU A 130 -7.71 9.35 0.41
C LEU A 130 -6.77 9.53 -0.79
N LEU A 131 -5.50 9.24 -0.58
CA LEU A 131 -4.48 9.16 -1.62
C LEU A 131 -3.98 7.73 -1.72
N ASN A 132 -3.64 7.28 -2.94
CA ASN A 132 -2.96 6.01 -3.09
C ASN A 132 -1.82 6.07 -4.11
N PHE A 133 -0.84 5.19 -3.90
CA PHE A 133 0.27 4.94 -4.80
C PHE A 133 0.45 3.43 -4.90
N HIS A 134 -0.17 2.84 -5.92
CA HIS A 134 -0.25 1.40 -6.13
C HIS A 134 0.84 0.95 -7.10
N THR A 135 0.50 0.67 -8.36
CA THR A 135 1.46 0.12 -9.32
C THR A 135 2.64 1.06 -9.64
N ALA A 136 2.47 2.38 -9.54
CA ALA A 136 3.58 3.34 -9.64
C ALA A 136 4.59 3.19 -8.49
N LEU A 137 4.14 2.82 -7.29
CA LEU A 137 5.01 2.49 -6.17
C LEU A 137 5.70 1.14 -6.40
N ASP A 138 4.96 0.10 -6.83
CA ASP A 138 5.51 -1.23 -7.07
C ASP A 138 6.73 -1.23 -7.99
N VAL A 139 6.67 -0.45 -9.06
CA VAL A 139 7.77 -0.36 -10.04
C VAL A 139 8.85 0.66 -9.66
N SER A 140 8.71 1.36 -8.54
CA SER A 140 9.68 2.33 -8.07
C SER A 140 11.01 1.67 -7.64
N GLU A 141 12.10 2.43 -7.74
CA GLU A 141 13.43 1.92 -7.35
C GLU A 141 13.48 1.50 -5.87
N PRO A 142 12.91 2.24 -4.89
CA PRO A 142 12.87 1.79 -3.50
C PRO A 142 12.10 0.48 -3.31
N ALA A 143 10.95 0.30 -3.97
CA ALA A 143 10.16 -0.93 -3.90
C ALA A 143 10.89 -2.12 -4.53
N ALA A 144 11.50 -1.92 -5.70
CA ALA A 144 12.27 -2.96 -6.38
C ALA A 144 13.46 -3.49 -5.55
N ARG A 145 14.02 -2.67 -4.66
CA ARG A 145 15.12 -3.08 -3.76
C ARG A 145 14.67 -3.64 -2.42
N MET A 146 13.41 -3.43 -2.05
CA MET A 146 12.92 -3.74 -0.72
C MET A 146 12.93 -5.24 -0.42
N LEU A 147 12.18 -6.03 -1.17
CA LEU A 147 12.06 -7.47 -0.93
C LEU A 147 13.37 -8.22 -1.17
N PRO A 148 14.15 -7.96 -2.25
CA PRO A 148 15.51 -8.48 -2.36
C PRO A 148 16.39 -8.17 -1.16
N GLY A 149 16.43 -6.91 -0.72
CA GLY A 149 17.24 -6.47 0.41
C GLY A 149 16.85 -7.16 1.72
N MET A 150 15.55 -7.31 2.00
CA MET A 150 15.05 -8.05 3.16
C MET A 150 15.49 -9.51 3.14
N LEU A 151 15.51 -10.13 1.94
CA LEU A 151 15.93 -11.51 1.75
C LEU A 151 17.46 -11.68 1.68
N GLY A 152 18.24 -10.60 1.71
CA GLY A 152 19.69 -10.64 1.58
C GLY A 152 20.13 -11.08 0.18
N LEU A 153 19.38 -10.69 -0.85
CA LEU A 153 19.65 -10.96 -2.26
C LEU A 153 20.13 -9.69 -2.98
N GLY A 154 21.00 -9.85 -3.96
CA GLY A 154 21.46 -8.79 -4.84
C GLY A 154 20.54 -8.64 -6.05
N LEU A 155 19.94 -7.46 -6.24
CA LEU A 155 19.15 -7.13 -7.43
C LEU A 155 20.07 -7.01 -8.65
N GLU A 156 19.80 -7.77 -9.71
CA GLU A 156 20.56 -7.75 -10.98
C GLU A 156 19.80 -7.00 -12.09
N SER A 157 18.50 -7.28 -12.25
CA SER A 157 17.68 -6.69 -13.31
C SER A 157 16.20 -6.84 -13.00
N ILE A 158 15.37 -6.25 -13.86
CA ILE A 158 13.92 -6.43 -13.86
C ILE A 158 13.55 -7.53 -14.86
N LEU A 159 12.65 -8.43 -14.47
CA LEU A 159 12.21 -9.56 -15.29
C LEU A 159 11.28 -9.10 -16.42
N ASP A 160 10.26 -8.33 -16.07
CA ASP A 160 9.25 -7.80 -16.98
C ASP A 160 9.29 -6.27 -16.94
N VAL A 161 9.88 -5.67 -17.97
CA VAL A 161 10.04 -4.21 -18.09
C VAL A 161 8.78 -3.62 -18.70
N THR A 162 7.91 -3.02 -17.88
CA THR A 162 6.66 -2.38 -18.32
C THR A 162 6.83 -0.89 -18.64
N CYS A 163 7.87 -0.24 -18.11
CA CYS A 163 8.22 1.15 -18.38
C CYS A 163 9.58 1.21 -19.11
N PRO A 164 9.64 1.00 -20.45
CA PRO A 164 10.90 0.88 -21.17
C PRO A 164 11.81 2.10 -21.08
N ALA A 165 11.24 3.30 -20.98
CA ALA A 165 11.98 4.56 -20.90
C ALA A 165 12.83 4.66 -19.62
N SER A 166 12.36 4.08 -18.51
CA SER A 166 13.03 4.10 -17.20
C SER A 166 13.62 2.74 -16.82
N GLY A 167 13.32 1.67 -17.56
CA GLY A 167 13.71 0.30 -17.23
C GLY A 167 12.98 -0.29 -16.01
N LYS A 168 11.90 0.36 -15.57
CA LYS A 168 11.06 -0.09 -14.45
C LYS A 168 10.09 -1.19 -14.88
N GLY A 169 9.62 -1.97 -13.92
CA GLY A 169 8.67 -3.06 -14.15
C GLY A 169 8.63 -4.06 -12.99
N TYR A 170 8.16 -5.24 -13.26
CA TYR A 170 7.87 -6.26 -12.26
C TYR A 170 8.87 -7.42 -12.27
N GLY A 171 8.99 -8.08 -11.12
CA GLY A 171 9.87 -9.21 -10.94
C GLY A 171 11.35 -8.80 -10.88
N GLN A 172 11.90 -8.76 -9.69
CA GLN A 172 13.29 -8.45 -9.44
C GLN A 172 14.12 -9.72 -9.60
N VAL A 173 14.93 -9.81 -10.64
CA VAL A 173 15.89 -10.90 -10.84
C VAL A 173 17.05 -10.69 -9.88
N CYS A 174 17.31 -11.68 -9.03
CA CYS A 174 18.26 -11.59 -7.95
C CYS A 174 19.23 -12.77 -7.93
N SER A 175 20.43 -12.51 -7.43
CA SER A 175 21.44 -13.52 -7.11
C SER A 175 21.81 -13.49 -5.63
N PHE A 176 22.59 -14.49 -5.21
CA PHE A 176 23.12 -14.57 -3.85
C PHE A 176 24.43 -13.78 -3.70
N GLY A 177 24.93 -13.11 -4.76
CA GLY A 177 26.22 -12.41 -4.77
C GLY A 177 27.36 -13.34 -4.41
N ASP A 178 28.20 -12.89 -3.45
CA ASP A 178 29.32 -13.70 -2.95
C ASP A 178 28.92 -14.76 -1.91
N ALA A 179 27.62 -14.77 -1.49
CA ALA A 179 27.12 -15.77 -0.56
C ALA A 179 26.86 -17.10 -1.29
N ALA A 180 26.98 -18.21 -0.55
CA ALA A 180 26.61 -19.52 -1.09
C ALA A 180 25.13 -19.56 -1.46
N PRO A 181 24.78 -20.18 -2.61
CA PRO A 181 23.40 -20.41 -3.00
C PRO A 181 22.62 -21.17 -1.91
N LEU A 182 21.36 -20.80 -1.74
CA LEU A 182 20.47 -21.46 -0.77
C LEU A 182 19.70 -22.61 -1.43
N THR A 183 19.32 -23.61 -0.62
CA THR A 183 18.27 -24.54 -1.02
C THR A 183 16.90 -23.85 -0.90
N LEU A 184 15.89 -24.39 -1.58
CA LEU A 184 14.50 -23.92 -1.45
C LEU A 184 14.05 -23.95 0.01
N ARG A 185 14.38 -24.98 0.77
CA ARG A 185 14.13 -25.11 2.21
C ARG A 185 14.73 -23.97 3.02
N GLN A 186 15.99 -23.61 2.73
CA GLN A 186 16.68 -22.53 3.44
C GLN A 186 16.07 -21.16 3.09
N LEU A 187 15.68 -20.92 1.83
CA LEU A 187 15.01 -19.69 1.43
C LEU A 187 13.63 -19.57 2.09
N ALA A 188 12.83 -20.64 2.09
CA ALA A 188 11.52 -20.66 2.75
C ALA A 188 11.63 -20.44 4.27
N ALA A 189 12.64 -21.03 4.92
CA ALA A 189 12.92 -20.81 6.34
C ALA A 189 13.32 -19.34 6.62
N ARG A 190 14.10 -18.72 5.73
CA ARG A 190 14.46 -17.30 5.80
C ARG A 190 13.20 -16.43 5.69
N CYS A 191 12.31 -16.72 4.75
CA CYS A 191 11.03 -16.02 4.61
C CYS A 191 10.19 -16.15 5.89
N LEU A 192 10.05 -17.36 6.45
CA LEU A 192 9.34 -17.58 7.71
C LEU A 192 9.93 -16.72 8.85
N SER A 193 11.26 -16.70 8.97
CA SER A 193 11.94 -15.92 10.01
C SER A 193 11.73 -14.42 9.89
N LEU A 194 11.72 -13.88 8.65
CA LEU A 194 11.55 -12.47 8.38
C LEU A 194 10.11 -11.99 8.57
N PHE A 195 9.16 -12.74 8.06
CA PHE A 195 7.77 -12.32 7.99
C PHE A 195 6.89 -12.90 9.12
N GLY A 196 7.41 -13.86 9.89
CA GLY A 196 6.66 -14.47 11.00
C GLY A 196 5.45 -15.31 10.57
N ARG A 197 5.29 -15.57 9.26
CA ARG A 197 4.18 -16.32 8.65
C ARG A 197 4.74 -17.41 7.76
N PRO A 198 4.29 -18.70 7.90
CA PRO A 198 4.75 -19.78 7.07
C PRO A 198 4.36 -19.55 5.60
N PRO A 199 5.33 -19.54 4.67
CA PRO A 199 5.02 -19.45 3.25
C PRO A 199 4.45 -20.77 2.72
N ARG A 200 3.65 -20.72 1.65
CA ARG A 200 3.38 -21.92 0.84
C ARG A 200 4.52 -22.12 -0.14
N VAL A 201 4.92 -23.39 -0.34
CA VAL A 201 6.10 -23.73 -1.15
C VAL A 201 5.75 -24.81 -2.16
N TRP A 202 6.15 -24.62 -3.42
CA TRP A 202 6.09 -25.63 -4.49
C TRP A 202 7.49 -25.90 -5.03
N GLY A 203 7.81 -27.16 -5.25
CA GLY A 203 9.09 -27.63 -5.76
C GLY A 203 9.85 -28.52 -4.79
N ASP A 204 11.01 -29.01 -5.22
CA ASP A 204 11.89 -29.83 -4.39
C ASP A 204 12.61 -28.97 -3.36
N MET A 205 12.34 -29.25 -2.07
CA MET A 205 12.89 -28.49 -0.94
C MET A 205 14.41 -28.52 -0.83
N ASP A 206 15.05 -29.55 -1.39
CA ASP A 206 16.50 -29.72 -1.31
C ASP A 206 17.22 -29.19 -2.58
N ARG A 207 16.46 -28.70 -3.55
CA ARG A 207 17.00 -28.06 -4.75
C ARG A 207 17.79 -26.81 -4.39
N THR A 208 19.03 -26.73 -4.85
CA THR A 208 19.84 -25.50 -4.80
C THR A 208 19.35 -24.50 -5.83
N LEU A 209 19.24 -23.24 -5.42
CA LEU A 209 18.70 -22.14 -6.23
C LEU A 209 19.86 -21.29 -6.78
N ASP A 210 19.90 -21.10 -8.09
CA ASP A 210 20.91 -20.25 -8.74
C ASP A 210 20.49 -18.78 -8.80
N ARG A 211 19.28 -18.54 -9.29
CA ARG A 211 18.64 -17.23 -9.39
C ARG A 211 17.24 -17.26 -8.82
N VAL A 212 16.86 -16.16 -8.22
CA VAL A 212 15.55 -15.98 -7.60
C VAL A 212 14.92 -14.72 -8.18
N VAL A 213 13.64 -14.79 -8.55
CA VAL A 213 12.84 -13.59 -8.82
C VAL A 213 12.04 -13.29 -7.57
N THR A 214 11.98 -12.02 -7.16
CA THR A 214 11.08 -11.54 -6.12
C THR A 214 10.00 -10.65 -6.72
N ALA A 215 8.80 -10.68 -6.17
CA ALA A 215 7.70 -9.79 -6.51
C ALA A 215 6.82 -9.55 -5.29
N THR A 216 6.39 -8.33 -5.06
CA THR A 216 5.32 -8.01 -4.11
C THR A 216 3.96 -8.34 -4.75
N GLY A 217 2.92 -8.53 -3.94
CA GLY A 217 1.57 -8.81 -4.42
C GLY A 217 1.48 -10.04 -5.32
N SER A 218 0.78 -9.92 -6.44
CA SER A 218 0.52 -11.04 -7.38
C SER A 218 1.71 -11.32 -8.30
N GLY A 219 2.19 -12.56 -8.29
CA GLY A 219 3.33 -13.01 -9.10
C GLY A 219 2.99 -14.04 -10.17
N SER A 220 1.71 -14.38 -10.37
CA SER A 220 1.33 -15.49 -11.27
C SER A 220 1.78 -15.30 -12.71
N ASP A 221 1.74 -14.08 -13.21
CA ASP A 221 2.04 -13.76 -14.61
C ASP A 221 3.55 -13.68 -14.88
N LEU A 222 4.38 -13.69 -13.83
CA LEU A 222 5.84 -13.76 -13.92
C LEU A 222 6.36 -15.19 -14.09
N LEU A 223 5.56 -16.22 -13.77
CA LEU A 223 6.01 -17.62 -13.80
C LEU A 223 6.44 -18.09 -15.20
N PRO A 224 5.69 -17.80 -16.29
CA PRO A 224 6.16 -18.15 -17.64
C PRO A 224 7.50 -17.50 -17.98
N LEU A 225 7.68 -16.22 -17.61
CA LEU A 225 8.91 -15.47 -17.83
C LEU A 225 10.09 -16.06 -17.04
N CYS A 226 9.82 -16.54 -15.81
CA CYS A 226 10.82 -17.25 -15.02
C CYS A 226 11.29 -18.53 -15.73
N ALA A 227 10.35 -19.33 -16.24
CA ALA A 227 10.65 -20.55 -16.97
C ALA A 227 11.48 -20.28 -18.25
N ASP A 228 11.05 -19.29 -19.05
CA ASP A 228 11.72 -18.91 -20.30
C ASP A 228 13.16 -18.41 -20.08
N ARG A 229 13.43 -17.79 -18.94
CA ARG A 229 14.77 -17.28 -18.59
C ARG A 229 15.59 -18.23 -17.71
N GLY A 230 15.11 -19.46 -17.46
CA GLY A 230 15.79 -20.44 -16.63
C GLY A 230 15.98 -20.02 -15.17
N ILE A 231 15.06 -19.22 -14.65
CA ILE A 231 15.05 -18.82 -13.23
C ILE A 231 14.61 -20.00 -12.37
N SER A 232 15.34 -20.28 -11.30
CA SER A 232 15.09 -21.46 -10.47
C SER A 232 13.95 -21.30 -9.47
N CYS A 233 13.60 -20.05 -9.08
CA CYS A 233 12.58 -19.81 -8.05
C CYS A 233 11.94 -18.43 -8.19
N LEU A 234 10.61 -18.37 -7.95
CA LEU A 234 9.86 -17.13 -7.71
C LEU A 234 9.47 -17.04 -6.24
N VAL A 235 9.76 -15.91 -5.60
CA VAL A 235 9.21 -15.52 -4.29
C VAL A 235 8.19 -14.40 -4.54
N ALA A 236 6.91 -14.63 -4.25
CA ALA A 236 5.85 -13.67 -4.51
C ALA A 236 4.87 -13.56 -3.33
N GLY A 237 4.06 -12.50 -3.33
CA GLY A 237 3.00 -12.34 -2.36
C GLY A 237 1.95 -13.43 -2.53
N GLU A 238 1.35 -13.54 -3.70
CA GLU A 238 0.40 -14.61 -4.00
C GLU A 238 0.57 -15.18 -5.42
N VAL A 239 0.21 -16.43 -5.57
CA VAL A 239 0.26 -17.14 -6.84
C VAL A 239 -0.97 -18.04 -6.98
N ARG A 240 -1.62 -18.00 -8.15
CA ARG A 240 -2.74 -18.89 -8.46
C ARG A 240 -2.29 -20.36 -8.36
N TYR A 241 -3.07 -21.18 -7.69
CA TYR A 241 -2.71 -22.59 -7.41
C TYR A 241 -2.24 -23.36 -8.64
N HIS A 242 -3.00 -23.33 -9.74
CA HIS A 242 -2.63 -24.07 -10.95
C HIS A 242 -1.36 -23.50 -11.61
N ALA A 243 -1.19 -22.17 -11.60
CA ALA A 243 0.03 -21.57 -12.13
C ALA A 243 1.28 -22.00 -11.34
N ALA A 244 1.19 -22.07 -10.01
CA ALA A 244 2.27 -22.56 -9.16
C ALA A 244 2.56 -24.07 -9.39
N LEU A 245 1.51 -24.87 -9.57
CA LEU A 245 1.64 -26.30 -9.85
C LEU A 245 2.34 -26.52 -11.19
N ASP A 246 1.87 -25.86 -12.25
CA ASP A 246 2.44 -25.99 -13.60
C ASP A 246 3.90 -25.52 -13.62
N ALA A 247 4.20 -24.37 -12.98
CA ALA A 247 5.56 -23.85 -12.87
C ALA A 247 6.49 -24.84 -12.15
N SER A 248 6.01 -25.44 -11.05
CA SER A 248 6.82 -26.43 -10.31
C SER A 248 7.14 -27.68 -11.12
N GLN A 249 6.20 -28.13 -11.96
CA GLN A 249 6.42 -29.24 -12.91
C GLN A 249 7.38 -28.84 -14.03
N ALA A 250 7.37 -27.59 -14.46
CA ALA A 250 8.32 -27.02 -15.41
C ALA A 250 9.69 -26.71 -14.79
N GLY A 251 9.88 -26.97 -13.50
CA GLY A 251 11.14 -26.80 -12.81
C GLY A 251 11.36 -25.40 -12.21
N VAL A 252 10.34 -24.57 -12.08
CA VAL A 252 10.41 -23.29 -11.35
C VAL A 252 9.81 -23.48 -9.95
N CYS A 253 10.62 -23.38 -8.91
CA CYS A 253 10.13 -23.39 -7.53
C CYS A 253 9.34 -22.12 -7.23
N VAL A 254 8.39 -22.20 -6.28
CA VAL A 254 7.60 -21.05 -5.84
C VAL A 254 7.59 -20.97 -4.32
N VAL A 255 7.81 -19.77 -3.79
CA VAL A 255 7.62 -19.43 -2.37
C VAL A 255 6.58 -18.32 -2.29
N GLU A 256 5.40 -18.63 -1.79
CA GLU A 256 4.29 -17.70 -1.64
C GLU A 256 4.20 -17.22 -0.19
N LEU A 257 4.37 -15.90 -0.01
CA LEU A 257 4.46 -15.24 1.29
C LEU A 257 3.09 -14.89 1.91
N GLY A 258 2.12 -14.59 1.08
CA GLY A 258 0.88 -13.88 1.35
C GLY A 258 0.93 -12.48 0.72
N HIS A 259 -0.16 -12.06 0.08
CA HIS A 259 -0.25 -10.78 -0.62
C HIS A 259 0.14 -9.62 0.30
N ASP A 260 -0.63 -9.49 1.39
CA ASP A 260 -0.41 -8.49 2.44
C ASP A 260 0.99 -8.53 3.05
N VAL A 261 1.52 -9.74 3.30
CA VAL A 261 2.84 -9.94 3.92
C VAL A 261 3.96 -9.34 3.08
N SER A 262 3.87 -9.51 1.76
CA SER A 262 4.88 -9.01 0.83
C SER A 262 4.81 -7.50 0.64
N GLU A 263 3.64 -6.88 0.85
CA GLU A 263 3.39 -5.46 0.55
C GLU A 263 3.32 -4.55 1.78
N LEU A 264 3.01 -5.08 2.97
CA LEU A 264 3.05 -4.28 4.20
C LEU A 264 4.34 -3.47 4.38
N PRO A 265 5.54 -3.96 4.00
CA PRO A 265 6.76 -3.17 4.05
C PRO A 265 6.77 -1.93 3.13
N LEU A 266 5.93 -1.87 2.07
CA LEU A 266 5.79 -0.70 1.19
C LEU A 266 5.26 0.52 1.94
N CYS A 267 4.47 0.31 3.01
CA CYS A 267 4.01 1.38 3.88
C CYS A 267 5.18 2.17 4.51
N ALA A 268 6.30 1.50 4.80
CA ALA A 268 7.49 2.18 5.32
C ALA A 268 8.17 3.03 4.25
N ILE A 269 8.12 2.63 2.97
CA ILE A 269 8.63 3.44 1.85
C ILE A 269 7.78 4.71 1.72
N LEU A 270 6.44 4.58 1.69
CA LEU A 270 5.53 5.73 1.64
C LEU A 270 5.78 6.70 2.81
N ALA A 271 5.87 6.18 4.03
CA ALA A 271 6.12 6.99 5.21
C ALA A 271 7.46 7.74 5.12
N LYS A 272 8.53 7.06 4.67
CA LYS A 272 9.86 7.66 4.49
C LYS A 272 9.86 8.76 3.43
N GLU A 273 9.15 8.58 2.32
CA GLU A 273 9.04 9.61 1.30
C GLU A 273 8.27 10.83 1.83
N ILE A 274 7.19 10.64 2.61
CA ILE A 274 6.45 11.73 3.26
C ILE A 274 7.36 12.44 4.29
N GLU A 275 8.13 11.70 5.08
CA GLU A 275 9.10 12.25 6.02
C GLU A 275 10.16 13.12 5.29
N SER A 276 10.64 12.67 4.13
CA SER A 276 11.61 13.40 3.30
C SER A 276 11.09 14.76 2.83
N LEU A 277 9.77 14.96 2.77
CA LEU A 277 9.12 16.23 2.44
C LEU A 277 9.10 17.22 3.62
N GLY A 278 9.61 16.80 4.80
CA GLY A 278 9.75 17.64 5.99
C GLY A 278 8.64 17.46 7.03
N PHE A 279 7.80 16.42 6.91
CA PHE A 279 6.91 16.01 7.98
C PHE A 279 7.72 15.40 9.14
N GLY A 280 7.35 15.71 10.38
CA GLY A 280 8.03 15.15 11.56
C GLY A 280 7.47 13.79 11.98
N ASP A 281 8.20 13.08 12.86
CA ASP A 281 7.81 11.75 13.37
C ASP A 281 6.39 11.72 14.00
N GLY A 282 5.93 12.85 14.58
CA GLY A 282 4.59 12.97 15.16
C GLY A 282 3.47 13.22 14.14
N ASP A 283 3.84 13.56 12.90
CA ASP A 283 2.93 13.95 11.84
C ASP A 283 2.54 12.76 10.94
N ILE A 284 3.31 11.68 11.01
CA ILE A 284 3.13 10.47 10.19
C ILE A 284 2.87 9.27 11.10
N ARG A 285 1.87 8.47 10.74
CA ARG A 285 1.54 7.25 11.45
C ARG A 285 1.29 6.09 10.48
N ILE A 286 2.10 5.04 10.56
CA ILE A 286 1.81 3.79 9.87
C ILE A 286 0.79 3.01 10.68
N LEU A 287 -0.34 2.65 10.05
CA LEU A 287 -1.39 1.85 10.66
C LEU A 287 -1.02 0.37 10.62
N ASP A 288 -1.23 -0.33 11.73
CA ASP A 288 -0.98 -1.77 11.79
C ASP A 288 -2.15 -2.56 11.19
N GLN A 289 -1.93 -3.18 10.04
CA GLN A 289 -2.91 -4.00 9.34
C GLN A 289 -2.53 -5.49 9.27
N ARG A 290 -1.54 -5.92 10.05
CA ARG A 290 -1.11 -7.33 10.10
C ARG A 290 -2.18 -8.30 10.60
N SER A 291 -3.25 -7.80 11.19
CA SER A 291 -4.35 -8.57 11.76
C SER A 291 -5.64 -8.53 10.94
N ASN A 292 -5.62 -8.03 9.69
CA ASN A 292 -6.78 -8.04 8.79
C ASN A 292 -7.36 -9.46 8.61
N TRP A 293 -6.54 -10.47 8.80
CA TRP A 293 -6.92 -11.86 8.90
C TRP A 293 -5.95 -12.63 9.81
N THR A 294 -6.33 -13.84 10.25
CA THR A 294 -5.51 -14.64 11.15
C THR A 294 -5.60 -16.13 10.84
N VAL A 295 -4.62 -16.89 11.28
CA VAL A 295 -4.65 -18.36 11.30
C VAL A 295 -5.01 -18.87 12.69
N PRO A 296 -5.64 -20.04 12.82
CA PRO A 296 -5.90 -20.66 14.12
C PRO A 296 -4.62 -20.84 14.94
N GLU A 297 -4.70 -20.69 16.27
CA GLU A 297 -3.52 -20.74 17.15
C GLU A 297 -2.73 -22.06 17.06
N ALA A 298 -3.40 -23.17 16.72
CA ALA A 298 -2.75 -24.47 16.55
C ALA A 298 -1.66 -24.49 15.46
N ILE A 299 -1.67 -23.52 14.54
CA ILE A 299 -0.68 -23.38 13.45
C ILE A 299 0.46 -22.43 13.83
N ARG A 300 0.32 -21.70 14.93
CA ARG A 300 1.32 -20.75 15.42
C ARG A 300 2.47 -21.39 16.22
N ARG A 301 2.49 -22.74 16.38
CA ARG A 301 3.51 -23.46 17.15
C ARG A 301 4.65 -23.96 16.29
#